data_f6c7cf6c2a2bf2febaafd531276c57c4
#
_entry.id   f6c7cf6c2a2bf2febaafd531276c57c4
#
_cell.length_a   1.000
_cell.length_b   1.000
_cell.length_c   1.000
_cell.angle_alpha   90.00
_cell.angle_beta   90.00
_cell.angle_gamma   90.00
#
_symmetry.space_group_name_H-M   'P 1'
#
loop_
_entity.id
_entity.type
_entity.pdbx_description
1 polymer ?
#
loop_
_entity_poly.entity_id
_entity_poly.type
_entity_poly.pdbx_seq_one_letter_code
_entity_poly.pdbx_strand_id
1 'polypeptide(L)'
;AAGELKHGTIALVSEGVPVIAAATQKHVYSKVISNIREVKARGAYVILLSKDKEITDPSICDVHINLPDVSDEFTIFESVVIFQLIAYYTSVGKGLNPDQPRNLAKSVTVE
;
A
#
# COMPACT_ATOMS: atom_id res chain seq x y z
N ALA A 1 7.56 6.49 5.92
CA ALA A 1 7.22 7.59 5.00
C ALA A 1 7.86 7.33 3.64
N ALA A 2 7.17 7.70 2.52
CA ALA A 2 7.68 7.45 1.16
C ALA A 2 9.07 8.07 0.90
N GLY A 3 9.38 9.21 1.55
CA GLY A 3 10.69 9.84 1.48
C GLY A 3 11.83 9.02 2.08
N GLU A 4 11.52 8.13 3.02
CA GLU A 4 12.53 7.28 3.68
C GLU A 4 12.94 6.08 2.81
N LEU A 5 12.21 5.76 1.75
CA LEU A 5 12.56 4.68 0.83
C LEU A 5 14.00 4.83 0.30
N LYS A 6 14.43 6.06 0.03
CA LYS A 6 15.76 6.37 -0.51
C LYS A 6 16.91 6.01 0.44
N HIS A 7 16.64 5.85 1.73
CA HIS A 7 17.63 5.62 2.78
C HIS A 7 17.94 4.14 3.01
N GLY A 8 17.46 3.25 2.14
CA GLY A 8 17.79 1.81 2.22
C GLY A 8 16.80 0.91 1.50
N THR A 9 15.52 0.94 1.87
CA THR A 9 14.50 0.00 1.39
C THR A 9 14.28 0.03 -0.12
N ILE A 10 14.60 1.13 -0.79
CA ILE A 10 14.52 1.23 -2.25
C ILE A 10 15.44 0.22 -2.96
N ALA A 11 16.52 -0.22 -2.30
CA ALA A 11 17.43 -1.24 -2.83
C ALA A 11 16.76 -2.63 -2.95
N LEU A 12 15.66 -2.86 -2.25
CA LEU A 12 14.87 -4.10 -2.31
C LEU A 12 13.84 -4.09 -3.44
N VAL A 13 13.65 -2.94 -4.09
CA VAL A 13 12.70 -2.79 -5.20
C VAL A 13 13.35 -3.28 -6.47
N SER A 14 12.73 -4.29 -7.08
CA SER A 14 13.10 -4.87 -8.37
C SER A 14 11.85 -5.16 -9.18
N GLU A 15 12.04 -5.66 -10.41
CA GLU A 15 10.94 -5.98 -11.33
C GLU A 15 9.87 -6.84 -10.67
N GLY A 16 8.61 -6.40 -10.75
CA GLY A 16 7.44 -7.10 -10.23
C GLY A 16 7.26 -7.08 -8.71
N VAL A 17 8.14 -6.45 -7.94
CA VAL A 17 7.95 -6.32 -6.49
C VAL A 17 6.72 -5.44 -6.20
N PRO A 18 5.72 -5.93 -5.45
CA PRO A 18 4.54 -5.13 -5.13
C PRO A 18 4.89 -4.02 -4.14
N VAL A 19 4.48 -2.80 -4.49
CA VAL A 19 4.57 -1.62 -3.62
C VAL A 19 3.17 -1.04 -3.45
N ILE A 20 2.66 -1.04 -2.22
CA ILE A 20 1.39 -0.42 -1.89
C ILE A 20 1.66 0.96 -1.32
N ALA A 21 1.13 1.99 -1.95
CA ALA A 21 1.33 3.39 -1.59
C ALA A 21 0.01 4.07 -1.26
N ALA A 22 -0.04 4.82 -0.16
CA ALA A 22 -1.17 5.65 0.21
C ALA A 22 -0.81 7.13 0.08
N ALA A 23 -1.38 7.81 -0.93
CA ALA A 23 -1.22 9.24 -1.19
C ALA A 23 -2.49 9.98 -0.77
N THR A 24 -2.76 10.01 0.55
CA THR A 24 -4.02 10.48 1.12
C THR A 24 -3.97 11.89 1.70
N GLN A 25 -2.76 12.42 1.93
CA GLN A 25 -2.55 13.71 2.58
C GLN A 25 -2.16 14.78 1.56
N LYS A 26 -2.98 15.81 1.40
CA LYS A 26 -2.78 16.88 0.38
C LYS A 26 -1.41 17.54 0.47
N HIS A 27 -0.95 17.86 1.69
CA HIS A 27 0.29 18.62 1.91
C HIS A 27 1.58 17.87 1.51
N VAL A 28 1.55 16.54 1.42
CA VAL A 28 2.69 15.71 1.00
C VAL A 28 2.46 14.97 -0.31
N TYR A 29 1.29 15.12 -0.92
CA TYR A 29 0.85 14.37 -2.08
C TYR A 29 1.89 14.36 -3.22
N SER A 30 2.35 15.53 -3.65
CA SER A 30 3.32 15.66 -4.75
C SER A 30 4.65 14.95 -4.45
N LYS A 31 5.08 14.97 -3.19
CA LYS A 31 6.29 14.26 -2.74
C LYS A 31 6.10 12.76 -2.77
N VAL A 32 4.93 12.26 -2.34
CA VAL A 32 4.59 10.83 -2.41
C VAL A 32 4.59 10.36 -3.85
N ILE A 33 3.92 11.06 -4.77
CA ILE A 33 3.89 10.72 -6.19
C ILE A 33 5.30 10.71 -6.80
N SER A 34 6.16 11.68 -6.45
CA SER A 34 7.55 11.68 -6.91
C SER A 34 8.31 10.41 -6.46
N ASN A 35 8.15 10.00 -5.20
CA ASN A 35 8.79 8.77 -4.69
C ASN A 35 8.19 7.51 -5.33
N ILE A 36 6.89 7.50 -5.63
CA ILE A 36 6.23 6.40 -6.35
C ILE A 36 6.84 6.22 -7.74
N ARG A 37 7.03 7.31 -8.49
CA ARG A 37 7.68 7.24 -9.81
C ARG A 37 9.08 6.64 -9.74
N GLU A 38 9.81 6.87 -8.66
CA GLU A 38 11.16 6.30 -8.49
C GLU A 38 11.12 4.78 -8.30
N VAL A 39 10.18 4.26 -7.49
CA VAL A 39 10.03 2.81 -7.34
C VAL A 39 9.45 2.18 -8.61
N LYS A 40 8.56 2.88 -9.30
CA LYS A 40 8.02 2.45 -10.59
C LYS A 40 9.11 2.33 -11.66
N ALA A 41 10.04 3.29 -11.71
CA ALA A 41 11.19 3.26 -12.64
C ALA A 41 12.14 2.08 -12.36
N ARG A 42 12.05 1.44 -11.19
CA ARG A 42 12.80 0.22 -10.84
C ARG A 42 12.04 -1.07 -11.11
N GLY A 43 10.88 -0.99 -11.76
CA GLY A 43 10.09 -2.15 -12.12
C GLY A 43 9.08 -2.59 -11.04
N ALA A 44 8.85 -1.79 -10.00
CA ALA A 44 7.82 -2.12 -9.01
C ALA A 44 6.43 -2.25 -9.64
N TYR A 45 5.64 -3.21 -9.13
CA TYR A 45 4.20 -3.26 -9.37
C TYR A 45 3.50 -2.41 -8.31
N VAL A 46 3.01 -1.24 -8.71
CA VAL A 46 2.49 -0.22 -7.78
C VAL A 46 0.98 -0.28 -7.68
N ILE A 47 0.48 -0.45 -6.46
CA ILE A 47 -0.93 -0.28 -6.07
C ILE A 47 -1.04 1.04 -5.31
N LEU A 48 -1.72 2.03 -5.88
CA LEU A 48 -1.85 3.36 -5.31
C LEU A 48 -3.26 3.59 -4.75
N LEU A 49 -3.33 4.00 -3.49
CA LEU A 49 -4.53 4.51 -2.85
C LEU A 49 -4.48 6.03 -2.84
N SER A 50 -5.47 6.70 -3.43
CA SER A 50 -5.58 8.16 -3.36
C SER A 50 -7.02 8.63 -3.57
N LYS A 51 -7.29 9.91 -3.29
CA LYS A 51 -8.58 10.56 -3.55
C LYS A 51 -8.68 11.16 -4.95
N ASP A 52 -7.63 11.09 -5.75
CA ASP A 52 -7.64 11.57 -7.13
C ASP A 52 -8.45 10.63 -8.02
N LYS A 53 -9.51 11.14 -8.61
CA LYS A 53 -10.50 10.33 -9.33
C LYS A 53 -9.98 9.68 -10.62
N GLU A 54 -8.86 10.12 -11.17
CA GLU A 54 -8.39 9.67 -12.48
C GLU A 54 -6.86 9.61 -12.56
N ILE A 55 -6.23 8.66 -11.85
CA ILE A 55 -4.82 8.36 -12.12
C ILE A 55 -4.76 7.20 -13.10
N THR A 56 -4.62 7.53 -14.37
CA THR A 56 -4.46 6.57 -15.47
C THR A 56 -3.03 6.51 -16.01
N ASP A 57 -2.13 7.33 -15.47
CA ASP A 57 -0.74 7.39 -15.90
C ASP A 57 0.02 6.13 -15.46
N PRO A 58 0.40 5.24 -16.40
CA PRO A 58 1.10 3.99 -16.07
C PRO A 58 2.51 4.22 -15.50
N SER A 59 3.04 5.43 -15.61
CA SER A 59 4.31 5.80 -14.96
C SER A 59 4.18 6.02 -13.46
N ILE A 60 2.95 6.06 -12.94
CA ILE A 60 2.64 6.26 -11.53
C ILE A 60 2.25 4.94 -10.88
N CYS A 61 1.25 4.22 -11.41
CA CYS A 61 0.77 2.99 -10.79
C CYS A 61 0.24 2.00 -11.82
N ASP A 62 0.21 0.73 -11.44
CA ASP A 62 -0.42 -0.35 -12.21
C ASP A 62 -1.89 -0.50 -11.81
N VAL A 63 -2.19 -0.26 -10.54
CA VAL A 63 -3.56 -0.30 -10.00
C VAL A 63 -3.79 0.96 -9.18
N HIS A 64 -4.87 1.66 -9.47
CA HIS A 64 -5.35 2.78 -8.66
C HIS A 64 -6.62 2.38 -7.90
N ILE A 65 -6.59 2.53 -6.59
CA ILE A 65 -7.76 2.37 -5.72
C ILE A 65 -8.20 3.77 -5.29
N ASN A 66 -9.31 4.21 -5.86
CA ASN A 66 -9.88 5.51 -5.54
C ASN A 66 -10.56 5.48 -4.17
N LEU A 67 -10.14 6.37 -3.28
CA LEU A 67 -10.76 6.58 -1.97
C LEU A 67 -11.90 7.61 -2.08
N PRO A 68 -12.94 7.48 -1.25
CA PRO A 68 -13.94 8.52 -1.09
C PRO A 68 -13.35 9.88 -0.71
N ASP A 69 -14.04 10.96 -1.07
CA ASP A 69 -13.59 12.32 -0.76
C ASP A 69 -14.01 12.70 0.66
N VAL A 70 -13.23 12.25 1.63
CA VAL A 70 -13.34 12.62 3.04
C VAL A 70 -12.18 13.53 3.45
N SER A 71 -12.26 14.16 4.64
CA SER A 71 -11.15 14.95 5.15
C SER A 71 -9.92 14.07 5.39
N ASP A 72 -8.73 14.69 5.30
CA ASP A 72 -7.46 13.96 5.35
C ASP A 72 -7.29 13.14 6.64
N GLU A 73 -7.88 13.59 7.76
CA GLU A 73 -7.84 12.92 9.05
C GLU A 73 -8.61 11.58 9.05
N PHE A 74 -9.67 11.48 8.25
CA PHE A 74 -10.50 10.27 8.19
C PHE A 74 -10.03 9.25 7.17
N THR A 75 -9.14 9.61 6.24
CA THR A 75 -8.63 8.68 5.21
C THR A 75 -7.87 7.49 5.79
N ILE A 76 -7.44 7.56 7.04
CA ILE A 76 -6.80 6.44 7.71
C ILE A 76 -7.75 5.25 7.86
N PHE A 77 -9.02 5.49 8.20
CA PHE A 77 -10.01 4.43 8.38
C PHE A 77 -10.28 3.69 7.07
N GLU A 78 -10.43 4.42 5.98
CA GLU A 78 -10.61 3.84 4.64
C GLU A 78 -9.39 3.04 4.19
N SER A 79 -8.20 3.63 4.38
CA SER A 79 -6.94 2.96 4.02
C SER A 79 -6.74 1.66 4.78
N VAL A 80 -7.04 1.63 6.09
CA VAL A 80 -6.93 0.43 6.92
C VAL A 80 -7.86 -0.68 6.44
N VAL A 81 -9.11 -0.36 6.10
CA VAL A 81 -10.05 -1.35 5.55
C VAL A 81 -9.52 -1.95 4.26
N ILE A 82 -8.99 -1.12 3.36
CA ILE A 82 -8.41 -1.59 2.09
C ILE A 82 -7.20 -2.48 2.34
N PHE A 83 -6.28 -2.10 3.25
CA PHE A 83 -5.13 -2.94 3.59
C PHE A 83 -5.54 -4.27 4.20
N GLN A 84 -6.57 -4.30 5.05
CA GLN A 84 -7.13 -5.53 5.60
C GLN A 84 -7.72 -6.42 4.50
N LEU A 85 -8.45 -5.84 3.54
CA LEU A 85 -9.00 -6.59 2.40
C LEU A 85 -7.90 -7.15 1.50
N ILE A 86 -6.85 -6.37 1.21
CA ILE A 86 -5.69 -6.86 0.44
C ILE A 86 -5.03 -8.03 1.16
N ALA A 87 -4.80 -7.91 2.47
CA ALA A 87 -4.20 -8.97 3.28
C ALA A 87 -5.09 -10.22 3.30
N TYR A 88 -6.39 -10.06 3.50
CA TYR A 88 -7.37 -11.14 3.50
C TYR A 88 -7.37 -11.89 2.17
N TYR A 89 -7.59 -11.20 1.05
CA TYR A 89 -7.64 -11.83 -0.26
C TYR A 89 -6.30 -12.44 -0.68
N THR A 90 -5.19 -11.85 -0.28
CA THR A 90 -3.85 -12.43 -0.51
C THR A 90 -3.69 -13.73 0.26
N SER A 91 -4.14 -13.79 1.52
CA SER A 91 -4.09 -15.00 2.33
C SER A 91 -4.95 -16.10 1.74
N VAL A 92 -6.20 -15.79 1.39
CA VAL A 92 -7.13 -16.74 0.75
C VAL A 92 -6.58 -17.22 -0.59
N GLY A 93 -6.08 -16.31 -1.44
CA GLY A 93 -5.50 -16.64 -2.73
C GLY A 93 -4.26 -17.54 -2.65
N LYS A 94 -3.55 -17.50 -1.52
CA LYS A 94 -2.43 -18.41 -1.20
C LYS A 94 -2.87 -19.72 -0.51
N GLY A 95 -4.17 -19.93 -0.30
CA GLY A 95 -4.68 -21.08 0.43
C GLY A 95 -4.38 -21.07 1.93
N LEU A 96 -4.09 -19.89 2.48
CA LEU A 96 -3.82 -19.71 3.91
C LEU A 96 -5.13 -19.37 4.66
N ASN A 97 -5.20 -19.77 5.93
CA ASN A 97 -6.32 -19.41 6.78
C ASN A 97 -6.07 -18.05 7.46
N PRO A 98 -6.81 -17.00 7.11
CA PRO A 98 -6.62 -15.66 7.71
C PRO A 98 -7.03 -15.61 9.18
N ASP A 99 -7.91 -16.51 9.65
CA ASP A 99 -8.38 -16.56 11.03
C ASP A 99 -7.42 -17.29 11.98
N GLN A 100 -6.53 -18.09 11.43
CA GLN A 100 -5.52 -18.85 12.17
C GLN A 100 -4.14 -18.67 11.55
N PRO A 101 -3.56 -17.46 11.66
CA PRO A 101 -2.24 -17.19 11.10
C PRO A 101 -1.19 -18.06 11.79
N ARG A 102 -0.32 -18.65 10.97
CA ARG A 102 0.61 -19.71 11.34
C ARG A 102 1.55 -19.35 12.50
N ASN A 103 1.90 -18.07 12.62
CA ASN A 103 2.92 -17.58 13.54
C ASN A 103 2.36 -16.63 14.62
N LEU A 104 1.04 -16.53 14.75
CA LEU A 104 0.39 -15.70 15.76
C LEU A 104 -0.49 -16.57 16.66
N ALA A 105 -0.18 -16.59 17.95
CA ALA A 105 -1.08 -17.15 18.95
C ALA A 105 -2.21 -16.15 19.23
N LYS A 106 -3.48 -16.60 19.16
CA LYS A 106 -4.65 -15.77 19.54
C LYS A 106 -4.71 -15.50 21.05
N SER A 107 -4.07 -16.33 21.83
CA SER A 107 -3.89 -16.12 23.26
C SER A 107 -2.55 -16.70 23.67
N VAL A 108 -1.76 -15.94 24.41
CA VAL A 108 -0.61 -16.48 25.14
C VAL A 108 -1.12 -16.84 26.52
N THR A 109 -1.51 -18.10 26.72
CA THR A 109 -1.65 -18.66 28.07
C THR A 109 -0.25 -19.03 28.54
N VAL A 110 0.35 -18.17 29.35
CA VAL A 110 1.52 -18.52 30.12
C VAL A 110 0.98 -19.17 31.39
N GLU A 111 1.08 -20.49 31.52
CA GLU A 111 0.99 -21.19 32.79
C GLU A 111 2.32 -21.06 33.54
#